data_c13af561125ff8a3013fd065a9dda99f
#
_entry.id   c13af561125ff8a3013fd065a9dda99f
#
_cell.length_a   1.000
_cell.length_b   1.000
_cell.length_c   1.000
_cell.angle_alpha   90.00
_cell.angle_beta   90.00
_cell.angle_gamma   90.00
#
_symmetry.space_group_name_H-M   'P 1'
#
loop_
_entity.id
_entity.type
_entity.pdbx_description
1 polymer ?
#
loop_
_entity_poly.entity_id
_entity_poly.type
_entity_poly.pdbx_seq_one_letter_code
_entity_poly.pdbx_strand_id
1 'polypeptide(L)'
;MTLLVPFDGSDLAEAALRRAREFASYRDEAVVALTVVPEDESFAEERGWIEPGEPYDPEAVCTEFELRIAEIDDDVTFRCEHPPPSEHPTATTIDNVTQTIRRVAAELDVSIIFVGSENAGRVSMPVSSVGGPLSTDAKYDVHIVRRVE
;
A
#
# COMPACT_ATOMS: atom_id res chain seq x y z
N MET A 1 11.57 -13.87 -5.40
CA MET A 1 10.33 -13.49 -4.71
C MET A 1 10.29 -11.99 -4.50
N THR A 2 9.15 -11.46 -4.19
CA THR A 2 8.95 -10.02 -4.13
C THR A 2 8.44 -9.61 -2.76
N LEU A 3 8.99 -8.52 -2.23
CA LEU A 3 8.50 -7.87 -1.02
C LEU A 3 7.65 -6.67 -1.45
N LEU A 4 6.54 -6.46 -0.80
CA LEU A 4 5.62 -5.36 -1.12
C LEU A 4 5.51 -4.40 0.05
N VAL A 5 5.59 -3.12 -0.23
CA VAL A 5 5.44 -2.07 0.78
C VAL A 5 4.35 -1.11 0.32
N PRO A 6 3.15 -1.17 0.91
CA PRO A 6 2.16 -0.12 0.68
C PRO A 6 2.70 1.20 1.22
N PHE A 7 2.70 2.23 0.38
CA PHE A 7 3.31 3.51 0.69
C PHE A 7 2.28 4.63 0.54
N ASP A 8 1.96 5.29 1.65
CA ASP A 8 0.99 6.38 1.70
C ASP A 8 1.60 7.73 2.08
N GLY A 9 2.92 7.80 2.09
CA GLY A 9 3.65 9.01 2.46
C GLY A 9 3.85 9.21 3.95
N SER A 10 3.33 8.32 4.80
CA SER A 10 3.49 8.43 6.24
C SER A 10 4.89 8.04 6.69
N ASP A 11 5.27 8.48 7.89
CA ASP A 11 6.56 8.14 8.47
C ASP A 11 6.70 6.63 8.69
N LEU A 12 5.63 5.96 9.07
CA LEU A 12 5.64 4.51 9.23
C LEU A 12 5.79 3.79 7.90
N ALA A 13 5.22 4.33 6.82
CA ALA A 13 5.41 3.75 5.49
C ALA A 13 6.87 3.87 5.03
N GLU A 14 7.51 4.99 5.31
CA GLU A 14 8.94 5.15 5.03
C GLU A 14 9.78 4.16 5.85
N ALA A 15 9.46 4.01 7.13
CA ALA A 15 10.14 3.04 7.99
C ALA A 15 9.94 1.61 7.47
N ALA A 16 8.74 1.29 7.01
CA ALA A 16 8.45 -0.02 6.43
C ALA A 16 9.28 -0.26 5.17
N LEU A 17 9.42 0.75 4.33
CA LEU A 17 10.23 0.65 3.12
C LEU A 17 11.70 0.39 3.45
N ARG A 18 12.26 1.11 4.41
CA ARG A 18 13.63 0.90 4.84
C ARG A 18 13.84 -0.51 5.41
N ARG A 19 12.87 -0.97 6.20
CA ARG A 19 12.92 -2.32 6.78
C ARG A 19 12.88 -3.39 5.69
N ALA A 20 12.04 -3.21 4.69
CA ALA A 20 11.97 -4.14 3.55
C ALA A 20 13.28 -4.18 2.78
N ARG A 21 13.93 -3.03 2.60
CA ARG A 21 15.22 -2.96 1.92
C ARG A 21 16.31 -3.67 2.69
N GLU A 22 16.36 -3.52 4.01
CA GLU A 22 17.30 -4.27 4.84
C GLU A 22 17.09 -5.77 4.69
N PHE A 23 15.83 -6.19 4.76
CA PHE A 23 15.47 -7.61 4.63
C PHE A 23 15.87 -8.15 3.24
N ALA A 24 15.59 -7.38 2.20
CA ALA A 24 15.90 -7.78 0.82
C ALA A 24 17.39 -7.95 0.60
N SER A 25 18.23 -7.17 1.27
CA SER A 25 19.68 -7.28 1.12
C SER A 25 20.24 -8.63 1.58
N TYR A 26 19.55 -9.31 2.49
CA TYR A 26 19.95 -10.62 2.97
C TYR A 26 19.42 -11.76 2.10
N ARG A 27 18.37 -11.54 1.33
CA ARG A 27 17.66 -12.60 0.62
C ARG A 27 17.63 -12.42 -0.88
N ASP A 28 18.23 -11.37 -1.38
CA ASP A 28 18.25 -11.05 -2.82
C ASP A 28 16.83 -11.03 -3.42
N GLU A 29 15.92 -10.35 -2.74
CA GLU A 29 14.54 -10.20 -3.19
C GLU A 29 14.28 -8.78 -3.71
N ALA A 30 13.38 -8.67 -4.67
CA ALA A 30 12.96 -7.37 -5.19
C ALA A 30 11.99 -6.69 -4.21
N VAL A 31 12.05 -5.38 -4.13
CA VAL A 31 11.11 -4.58 -3.33
C VAL A 31 10.26 -3.72 -4.25
N VAL A 32 8.96 -3.81 -4.09
CA VAL A 32 7.99 -2.96 -4.79
C VAL A 32 7.29 -2.09 -3.78
N ALA A 33 7.36 -0.78 -3.96
CA ALA A 33 6.57 0.18 -3.19
C ALA A 33 5.29 0.46 -3.99
N LEU A 34 4.16 0.23 -3.36
CA LEU A 34 2.85 0.41 -3.99
C LEU A 34 2.10 1.56 -3.35
N THR A 35 1.75 2.55 -4.14
CA THR A 35 0.84 3.60 -3.71
C THR A 35 -0.51 3.38 -4.38
N VAL A 36 -1.57 3.34 -3.59
CA VAL A 36 -2.94 3.26 -4.08
C VAL A 36 -3.56 4.63 -3.92
N VAL A 37 -3.89 5.25 -5.03
CA VAL A 37 -4.42 6.63 -5.07
C VAL A 37 -5.86 6.58 -5.59
N PRO A 38 -6.85 6.48 -4.68
CA PRO A 38 -8.24 6.42 -5.09
C PRO A 38 -8.75 7.79 -5.55
N GLU A 39 -9.78 7.78 -6.36
CA GLU A 39 -10.45 9.01 -6.79
C GLU A 39 -11.42 9.50 -5.70
N ASP A 40 -10.87 9.87 -4.56
CA ASP A 40 -11.64 10.32 -3.40
C ASP A 40 -10.90 11.49 -2.74
N GLU A 41 -11.39 12.68 -2.98
CA GLU A 41 -10.79 13.90 -2.45
C GLU A 41 -10.77 13.92 -0.93
N SER A 42 -11.83 13.44 -0.28
CA SER A 42 -11.89 13.36 1.17
C SER A 42 -10.82 12.44 1.73
N PHE A 43 -10.59 11.32 1.08
CA PHE A 43 -9.53 10.40 1.46
C PHE A 43 -8.17 11.07 1.37
N ALA A 44 -7.91 11.81 0.29
CA ALA A 44 -6.66 12.53 0.10
C ALA A 44 -6.43 13.60 1.16
N GLU A 45 -7.48 14.32 1.54
CA GLU A 45 -7.41 15.32 2.61
C GLU A 45 -7.10 14.66 3.97
N GLU A 46 -7.77 13.57 4.29
CA GLU A 46 -7.54 12.84 5.54
C GLU A 46 -6.12 12.29 5.65
N ARG A 47 -5.55 11.89 4.52
CA ARG A 47 -4.17 11.38 4.47
C ARG A 47 -3.13 12.49 4.45
N GLY A 48 -3.55 13.74 4.33
CA GLY A 48 -2.63 14.86 4.25
C GLY A 48 -1.94 15.01 2.90
N TRP A 49 -2.45 14.37 1.87
CA TRP A 49 -1.89 14.48 0.52
C TRP A 49 -2.20 15.83 -0.11
N ILE A 50 -3.33 16.40 0.23
CA ILE A 50 -3.74 17.74 -0.17
C ILE A 50 -4.30 18.49 1.03
N GLU A 51 -4.30 19.81 0.94
CA GLU A 51 -4.95 20.66 1.94
C GLU A 51 -6.44 20.80 1.61
N PRO A 52 -7.30 21.06 2.62
CA PRO A 52 -8.73 21.27 2.38
C PRO A 52 -8.96 22.37 1.35
N GLY A 53 -9.74 22.07 0.32
CA GLY A 53 -10.03 23.01 -0.75
C GLY A 53 -9.00 23.05 -1.87
N GLU A 54 -7.90 22.32 -1.75
CA GLU A 54 -6.89 22.20 -2.81
C GLU A 54 -7.37 21.27 -3.89
N PRO A 55 -7.10 21.55 -5.18
CA PRO A 55 -7.44 20.61 -6.25
C PRO A 55 -6.73 19.28 -6.08
N TYR A 56 -7.46 18.21 -6.28
CA TYR A 56 -6.89 16.86 -6.15
C TYR A 56 -6.56 16.30 -7.52
N ASP A 57 -5.28 16.02 -7.74
CA ASP A 57 -4.80 15.35 -8.94
C ASP A 57 -4.10 14.05 -8.53
N PRO A 58 -4.75 12.90 -8.74
CA PRO A 58 -4.13 11.61 -8.38
C PRO A 58 -2.79 11.34 -9.03
N GLU A 59 -2.60 11.78 -10.28
CA GLU A 59 -1.32 11.58 -10.96
C GLU A 59 -0.19 12.39 -10.34
N ALA A 60 -0.51 13.60 -9.84
CA ALA A 60 0.47 14.42 -9.15
C ALA A 60 0.93 13.74 -7.84
N VAL A 61 0.02 13.10 -7.14
CA VAL A 61 0.35 12.34 -5.93
C VAL A 61 1.28 11.17 -6.26
N CYS A 62 0.99 10.43 -7.32
CA CYS A 62 1.86 9.34 -7.77
C CYS A 62 3.26 9.85 -8.11
N THR A 63 3.36 10.94 -8.83
CA THR A 63 4.65 11.50 -9.23
C THR A 63 5.46 11.93 -8.02
N GLU A 64 4.82 12.59 -7.06
CA GLU A 64 5.48 13.02 -5.82
C GLU A 64 6.04 11.83 -5.05
N PHE A 65 5.23 10.78 -4.88
CA PHE A 65 5.66 9.62 -4.13
C PHE A 65 6.73 8.81 -4.86
N GLU A 66 6.67 8.74 -6.18
CA GLU A 66 7.74 8.11 -6.96
C GLU A 66 9.08 8.80 -6.70
N LEU A 67 9.09 10.12 -6.70
CA LEU A 67 10.31 10.89 -6.42
C LEU A 67 10.79 10.67 -4.99
N ARG A 68 9.89 10.66 -4.02
CA ARG A 68 10.25 10.42 -2.62
C ARG A 68 10.85 9.04 -2.41
N ILE A 69 10.26 8.03 -3.03
CA ILE A 69 10.77 6.66 -2.93
C ILE A 69 12.14 6.54 -3.58
N ALA A 70 12.34 7.17 -4.74
CA ALA A 70 13.64 7.17 -5.41
C ALA A 70 14.73 7.84 -4.56
N GLU A 71 14.39 8.84 -3.78
CA GLU A 71 15.32 9.47 -2.84
C GLU A 71 15.70 8.56 -1.68
N ILE A 72 14.77 7.68 -1.26
CA ILE A 72 15.05 6.72 -0.19
C ILE A 72 15.92 5.58 -0.71
N ASP A 73 15.55 5.01 -1.86
CA ASP A 73 16.31 3.93 -2.49
C ASP A 73 15.88 3.80 -3.96
N ASP A 74 16.81 4.02 -4.88
CA ASP A 74 16.52 3.96 -6.31
C ASP A 74 16.40 2.54 -6.86
N ASP A 75 16.75 1.52 -6.06
CA ASP A 75 16.57 0.12 -6.45
C ASP A 75 15.16 -0.39 -6.19
N VAL A 76 14.32 0.39 -5.53
CA VAL A 76 12.93 0.03 -5.28
C VAL A 76 12.10 0.31 -6.53
N THR A 77 11.29 -0.66 -6.93
CA THR A 77 10.34 -0.47 -8.02
C THR A 77 9.10 0.23 -7.49
N PHE A 78 8.70 1.31 -8.12
CA PHE A 78 7.48 2.02 -7.75
C PHE A 78 6.32 1.58 -8.61
N ARG A 79 5.17 1.36 -7.96
CA ARG A 79 3.91 1.07 -8.67
C ARG A 79 2.81 1.91 -8.07
N CYS A 80 2.01 2.54 -8.92
CA CYS A 80 0.86 3.35 -8.51
C CYS A 80 -0.41 2.80 -9.14
N GLU A 81 -1.44 2.62 -8.34
CA GLU A 81 -2.74 2.12 -8.79
C GLU A 81 -3.82 3.15 -8.51
N HIS A 82 -4.72 3.32 -9.46
CA HIS A 82 -5.88 4.20 -9.35
C HIS A 82 -7.15 3.38 -9.44
N PRO A 83 -7.61 2.77 -8.34
CA PRO A 83 -8.83 1.97 -8.41
C PRO A 83 -10.03 2.86 -8.69
N PRO A 84 -10.97 2.41 -9.52
CA PRO A 84 -12.21 3.16 -9.74
C PRO A 84 -13.04 3.15 -8.46
N PRO A 85 -13.95 4.11 -8.29
CA PRO A 85 -14.88 4.09 -7.16
C PRO A 85 -15.64 2.76 -7.14
N SER A 86 -15.86 2.23 -5.94
CA SER A 86 -16.58 0.98 -5.78
C SER A 86 -18.05 1.17 -6.18
N GLU A 87 -18.57 0.24 -6.96
CA GLU A 87 -19.99 0.23 -7.32
C GLU A 87 -20.86 -0.31 -6.18
N HIS A 88 -20.24 -0.92 -5.18
CA HIS A 88 -20.95 -1.48 -4.06
C HIS A 88 -21.31 -0.40 -3.06
N PRO A 89 -22.61 -0.20 -2.72
CA PRO A 89 -23.04 0.93 -1.89
C PRO A 89 -22.52 0.88 -0.44
N THR A 90 -22.04 -0.27 0.03
CA THR A 90 -21.50 -0.41 1.39
C THR A 90 -19.98 -0.48 1.43
N ALA A 91 -19.32 -0.49 0.28
CA ALA A 91 -17.87 -0.53 0.24
C ALA A 91 -17.28 0.85 0.49
N THR A 92 -16.32 0.94 1.38
CA THR A 92 -15.61 2.18 1.66
C THR A 92 -14.41 2.34 0.73
N THR A 93 -13.88 3.55 0.64
CA THR A 93 -12.63 3.81 -0.08
C THR A 93 -11.48 3.00 0.51
N ILE A 94 -11.46 2.85 1.83
CA ILE A 94 -10.46 2.05 2.52
C ILE A 94 -10.52 0.58 2.11
N ASP A 95 -11.73 0.02 1.97
CA ASP A 95 -11.91 -1.35 1.49
C ASP A 95 -11.37 -1.50 0.08
N ASN A 96 -11.61 -0.52 -0.76
CA ASN A 96 -11.15 -0.50 -2.14
C ASN A 96 -9.61 -0.46 -2.20
N VAL A 97 -8.99 0.35 -1.36
CA VAL A 97 -7.53 0.42 -1.24
C VAL A 97 -6.98 -0.94 -0.78
N THR A 98 -7.58 -1.54 0.23
CA THR A 98 -7.16 -2.83 0.77
C THR A 98 -7.24 -3.94 -0.28
N GLN A 99 -8.34 -3.99 -1.03
CA GLN A 99 -8.50 -4.98 -2.09
C GLN A 99 -7.48 -4.80 -3.21
N THR A 100 -7.16 -3.55 -3.53
CA THR A 100 -6.14 -3.25 -4.54
C THR A 100 -4.77 -3.75 -4.10
N ILE A 101 -4.41 -3.52 -2.83
CA ILE A 101 -3.14 -4.03 -2.27
C ILE A 101 -3.09 -5.56 -2.37
N ARG A 102 -4.17 -6.24 -1.99
CA ARG A 102 -4.24 -7.70 -2.04
C ARG A 102 -4.16 -8.24 -3.47
N ARG A 103 -4.81 -7.58 -4.40
CA ARG A 103 -4.76 -7.96 -5.82
C ARG A 103 -3.34 -7.85 -6.36
N VAL A 104 -2.67 -6.74 -6.09
CA VAL A 104 -1.29 -6.54 -6.54
C VAL A 104 -0.36 -7.56 -5.87
N ALA A 105 -0.55 -7.85 -4.59
CA ALA A 105 0.24 -8.86 -3.90
C ALA A 105 0.10 -10.23 -4.57
N ALA A 106 -1.10 -10.58 -5.00
CA ALA A 106 -1.34 -11.84 -5.70
C ALA A 106 -0.70 -11.84 -7.10
N GLU A 107 -0.83 -10.74 -7.85
CA GLU A 107 -0.22 -10.61 -9.17
C GLU A 107 1.29 -10.76 -9.15
N LEU A 108 1.92 -10.19 -8.13
CA LEU A 108 3.39 -10.18 -8.01
C LEU A 108 3.95 -11.39 -7.26
N ASP A 109 3.08 -12.29 -6.82
CA ASP A 109 3.47 -13.43 -6.00
C ASP A 109 4.33 -12.99 -4.79
N VAL A 110 3.80 -12.04 -4.05
CA VAL A 110 4.49 -11.41 -2.93
C VAL A 110 4.67 -12.40 -1.78
N SER A 111 5.86 -12.47 -1.22
CA SER A 111 6.15 -13.33 -0.08
C SER A 111 5.85 -12.64 1.25
N ILE A 112 6.18 -11.36 1.37
CA ILE A 112 5.98 -10.59 2.61
C ILE A 112 5.51 -9.18 2.26
N ILE A 113 4.51 -8.69 2.99
CA ILE A 113 4.12 -7.28 2.96
C ILE A 113 4.69 -6.60 4.21
N PHE A 114 5.41 -5.51 4.01
CA PHE A 114 5.92 -4.67 5.09
C PHE A 114 5.00 -3.47 5.22
N VAL A 115 4.34 -3.31 6.35
CA VAL A 115 3.30 -2.29 6.52
C VAL A 115 3.40 -1.64 7.89
N GLY A 116 3.10 -0.34 7.96
CA GLY A 116 3.02 0.37 9.22
C GLY A 116 1.87 -0.14 10.07
N SER A 117 2.02 -0.06 11.39
CA SER A 117 1.02 -0.59 12.33
C SER A 117 -0.37 0.03 12.17
N GLU A 118 -0.45 1.25 11.65
CA GLU A 118 -1.72 1.93 11.39
C GLU A 118 -2.57 1.21 10.35
N ASN A 119 -1.94 0.49 9.42
CA ASN A 119 -2.62 -0.15 8.31
C ASN A 119 -2.51 -1.68 8.33
N ALA A 120 -1.79 -2.22 9.32
CA ALA A 120 -1.47 -3.65 9.37
C ALA A 120 -2.71 -4.55 9.44
N GLY A 121 -3.70 -4.16 10.21
CA GLY A 121 -4.90 -4.96 10.40
C GLY A 121 -5.68 -5.19 9.12
N ARG A 122 -5.60 -4.27 8.19
CA ARG A 122 -6.36 -4.34 6.95
C ARG A 122 -5.79 -5.34 5.94
N VAL A 123 -4.48 -5.51 5.92
CA VAL A 123 -3.84 -6.44 4.98
C VAL A 123 -3.62 -7.81 5.61
N SER A 124 -3.60 -7.91 6.94
CA SER A 124 -3.37 -9.17 7.64
C SER A 124 -4.64 -9.94 7.95
N MET A 125 -5.79 -9.26 8.06
CA MET A 125 -7.05 -9.94 8.35
C MET A 125 -7.65 -10.56 7.10
N PRO A 126 -8.24 -11.77 7.23
CA PRO A 126 -8.99 -12.33 6.12
C PRO A 126 -10.15 -11.42 5.77
N VAL A 127 -10.41 -11.24 4.48
CA VAL A 127 -11.57 -10.50 4.04
C VAL A 127 -12.80 -11.34 4.39
N SER A 128 -13.53 -10.93 5.40
CA SER A 128 -14.83 -11.50 5.64
C SER A 128 -15.79 -10.90 4.62
N SER A 129 -15.85 -11.48 3.44
CA SER A 129 -16.93 -11.14 2.55
C SER A 129 -18.15 -11.89 3.04
N VAL A 130 -19.17 -11.15 3.40
CA VAL A 130 -20.45 -11.72 3.72
C VAL A 130 -20.92 -12.47 2.48
N GLY A 131 -20.92 -13.82 2.56
CA GLY A 131 -21.55 -14.64 1.57
C GLY A 131 -20.70 -15.25 0.47
N GLY A 132 -19.38 -15.15 0.51
CA GLY A 132 -18.50 -15.79 -0.48
C GLY A 132 -17.68 -16.92 0.12
N PRO A 133 -17.43 -18.00 -0.65
CA PRO A 133 -16.45 -18.98 -0.21
C PRO A 133 -15.10 -18.29 -0.17
N LEU A 134 -14.53 -18.25 1.00
CA LEU A 134 -13.27 -17.58 1.22
C LEU A 134 -12.11 -18.47 0.84
N SER A 135 -11.77 -18.42 -0.41
CA SER A 135 -10.51 -18.93 -0.88
C SER A 135 -9.39 -17.92 -0.64
N THR A 136 -9.60 -17.01 0.30
CA THR A 136 -8.73 -15.87 0.45
C THR A 136 -7.84 -15.97 1.67
N ASP A 137 -7.22 -17.10 1.85
CA ASP A 137 -6.05 -17.14 2.70
C ASP A 137 -4.96 -16.34 1.99
N ALA A 138 -4.66 -15.19 2.55
CA ALA A 138 -3.53 -14.40 2.08
C ALA A 138 -2.29 -15.30 2.09
N LYS A 139 -1.62 -15.39 0.94
CA LYS A 139 -0.47 -16.26 0.79
C LYS A 139 0.85 -15.57 1.11
N TYR A 140 0.78 -14.43 1.73
CA TYR A 140 1.96 -13.64 2.10
C TYR A 140 2.02 -13.49 3.61
N ASP A 141 3.23 -13.36 4.11
CA ASP A 141 3.45 -12.98 5.51
C ASP A 141 3.31 -11.47 5.64
N VAL A 142 3.03 -10.99 6.84
CA VAL A 142 2.94 -9.56 7.12
C VAL A 142 3.96 -9.18 8.19
N HIS A 143 4.83 -8.24 7.84
CA HIS A 143 5.76 -7.65 8.79
C HIS A 143 5.22 -6.29 9.20
N ILE A 144 4.90 -6.14 10.48
CA ILE A 144 4.30 -4.92 11.01
C ILE A 144 5.39 -4.03 11.59
N VAL A 145 5.49 -2.81 11.06
CA VAL A 145 6.47 -1.83 11.52
C VAL A 145 5.79 -0.86 12.48
N ARG A 146 6.28 -0.81 13.70
CA ARG A 146 5.70 0.01 14.78
C ARG A 146 6.56 1.22 15.14
N ARG A 147 7.78 1.28 14.65
CA ARG A 147 8.73 2.35 14.98
C ARG A 147 9.25 3.03 13.73
N VAL A 148 9.36 4.33 13.82
CA VAL A 148 9.86 5.18 12.73
C VAL A 148 11.38 5.12 12.58
N GLU A 149 12.06 4.58 13.55
CA GLU A 149 13.52 4.44 13.55
C GLU A 149 14.04 3.54 12.43
#